data_c5823e65d2fee9794d76c125418de209
#
_entry.id   c5823e65d2fee9794d76c125418de209
#
_cell.length_a   1.000
_cell.length_b   1.000
_cell.length_c   1.000
_cell.angle_alpha   90.00
_cell.angle_beta   90.00
_cell.angle_gamma   90.00
#
_symmetry.space_group_name_H-M   'P 1'
#
loop_
_entity.id
_entity.type
_entity.pdbx_description
1 polymer ?
#
loop_
_entity_poly.entity_id
_entity_poly.type
_entity_poly.pdbx_seq_one_letter_code
_entity_poly.pdbx_strand_id
1 'polypeptide(L)'
;MTLGRAFQVAPYCIIMVLWYIVTMKQQSAAIVVDRVQTGVRMEKRLLKVLKGLAELKDLTLGDLLEGIVLHAFEGNAPFSPATLKEIEQLRKIYGLTLKATDSHKLKERQG
;
A
#
# COMPACT_ATOMS: atom_id res chain seq x y z
N MET A 1 1.61 -44.35 20.77
CA MET A 1 2.02 -43.57 20.28
C MET A 1 2.18 -43.15 20.10
N THR A 2 1.99 -43.04 20.33
CA THR A 2 2.39 -42.11 19.81
C THR A 2 2.51 -41.56 19.51
N LEU A 3 2.31 -41.37 19.82
CA LEU A 3 2.56 -40.38 19.22
C LEU A 3 2.40 -40.04 18.74
N GLY A 4 2.23 -40.51 18.95
CA GLY A 4 2.26 -39.73 18.21
C GLY A 4 1.74 -39.47 18.05
N ARG A 5 1.26 -39.29 18.55
CA ARG A 5 0.98 -38.46 18.17
C ARG A 5 1.03 -37.74 18.38
N ALA A 6 1.01 -37.74 18.86
CA ALA A 6 1.25 -36.74 18.90
C ALA A 6 1.47 -36.23 18.62
N PHE A 7 1.41 -36.24 18.67
CA PHE A 7 1.69 -35.28 17.94
C PHE A 7 1.15 -35.14 17.34
N GLN A 8 0.65 -35.63 17.52
CA GLN A 8 0.33 -35.21 16.66
C GLN A 8 -0.45 -34.38 16.59
N VAL A 9 -0.90 -34.19 17.12
CA VAL A 9 -1.35 -33.28 16.96
C VAL A 9 -1.28 -32.41 16.90
N ALA A 10 -1.69 -32.58 17.28
CA ALA A 10 -1.08 -31.40 17.09
C ALA A 10 -0.36 -31.17 15.86
N PRO A 11 -0.13 -32.07 15.00
CA PRO A 11 0.61 -31.72 13.79
C PRO A 11 -0.05 -30.60 13.04
N TYR A 12 -1.33 -30.65 12.86
CA TYR A 12 -1.93 -29.58 12.09
C TYR A 12 -2.05 -28.31 12.90
N CYS A 13 -2.10 -28.39 14.19
CA CYS A 13 -2.00 -27.21 15.01
C CYS A 13 -0.66 -26.56 14.81
N ILE A 14 0.38 -27.36 14.75
CA ILE A 14 1.69 -26.87 14.49
C ILE A 14 1.76 -26.28 13.10
N ILE A 15 1.11 -26.90 12.15
CA ILE A 15 1.08 -26.40 10.79
C ILE A 15 0.38 -25.05 10.75
N MET A 16 -0.71 -24.91 11.47
CA MET A 16 -1.41 -23.64 11.53
C MET A 16 -0.52 -22.57 12.12
N VAL A 17 0.15 -22.89 13.20
CA VAL A 17 1.03 -21.95 13.84
C VAL A 17 2.19 -21.60 12.92
N LEU A 18 2.76 -22.60 12.29
CA LEU A 18 3.85 -22.36 11.35
C LEU A 18 3.42 -21.50 10.20
N TRP A 19 2.24 -21.77 9.68
CA TRP A 19 1.72 -20.98 8.60
C TRP A 19 1.54 -19.53 9.03
N TYR A 20 1.00 -19.35 10.22
CA TYR A 20 0.81 -18.03 10.77
C TYR A 20 2.15 -17.31 10.95
N ILE A 21 3.12 -18.03 11.46
CA ILE A 21 4.44 -17.48 11.67
C ILE A 21 5.08 -17.09 10.35
N VAL A 22 4.91 -17.92 9.34
CA VAL A 22 5.45 -17.62 8.02
C VAL A 22 4.84 -16.33 7.49
N THR A 23 3.53 -16.16 7.66
CA THR A 23 2.86 -14.97 7.24
C THR A 23 3.41 -13.75 7.98
N MET A 24 3.56 -13.87 9.27
CA MET A 24 4.13 -12.80 10.07
C MET A 24 5.57 -12.51 9.67
N LYS A 25 6.30 -13.57 9.38
CA LYS A 25 7.68 -13.41 8.99
C LYS A 25 7.84 -12.60 7.73
N GLN A 26 6.93 -12.80 6.80
CA GLN A 26 6.98 -12.01 5.58
C GLN A 26 6.80 -10.53 5.89
N GLN A 27 5.99 -10.23 6.88
CA GLN A 27 5.82 -8.86 7.31
C GLN A 27 7.03 -8.36 8.07
N SER A 28 7.64 -9.25 8.82
CA SER A 28 8.78 -8.87 9.64
C SER A 28 10.09 -8.92 8.87
N ALA A 29 10.07 -9.48 7.67
CA ALA A 29 11.26 -9.51 6.82
C ALA A 29 11.44 -8.15 6.16
N ALA A 30 11.54 -7.14 6.99
CA ALA A 30 11.65 -5.77 6.51
C ALA A 30 13.01 -5.56 5.87
N ILE A 31 13.02 -4.78 4.82
CA ILE A 31 14.24 -4.35 4.17
C ILE A 31 14.63 -3.02 4.78
N VAL A 32 15.82 -2.94 5.31
CA VAL A 32 16.29 -1.72 5.94
C VAL A 32 16.81 -0.79 4.86
N VAL A 33 16.31 0.43 4.84
CA VAL A 33 16.72 1.44 3.86
C VAL A 33 16.98 2.76 4.57
N ASP A 34 17.71 3.62 3.91
CA ASP A 34 17.91 4.98 4.38
C ASP A 34 16.89 5.87 3.71
N ARG A 35 16.12 6.57 4.51
CA ARG A 35 15.15 7.53 3.98
C ARG A 35 15.63 8.94 4.26
N VAL A 36 15.38 9.82 3.31
CA VAL A 36 15.67 11.24 3.48
C VAL A 36 14.38 12.00 3.40
N GLN A 37 14.33 13.13 4.07
CA GLN A 37 13.16 13.98 4.01
C GLN A 37 13.23 14.82 2.73
N THR A 38 12.13 14.88 2.01
CA THR A 38 12.06 15.70 0.83
C THR A 38 10.68 16.32 0.75
N GLY A 39 10.57 17.39 0.01
CA GLY A 39 9.29 18.06 -0.17
C GLY A 39 8.95 18.15 -1.63
N VAL A 40 7.69 17.94 -1.95
CA VAL A 40 7.18 18.10 -3.30
C VAL A 40 5.91 18.93 -3.23
N ARG A 41 5.65 19.66 -4.27
CA ARG A 41 4.38 20.39 -4.40
C ARG A 41 3.46 19.56 -5.27
N MET A 42 2.23 19.40 -4.83
CA MET A 42 1.30 18.49 -5.48
C MET A 42 -0.08 19.14 -5.49
N GLU A 43 -0.88 18.81 -6.47
CA GLU A 43 -2.23 19.31 -6.55
C GLU A 43 -2.99 18.95 -5.29
N LYS A 44 -3.75 19.88 -4.77
CA LYS A 44 -4.37 19.79 -3.44
C LYS A 44 -5.29 18.58 -3.30
N ARG A 45 -6.20 18.38 -4.27
CA ARG A 45 -7.16 17.28 -4.17
C ARG A 45 -6.52 15.92 -4.40
N LEU A 46 -5.52 15.91 -5.27
CA LEU A 46 -4.74 14.69 -5.47
C LEU A 46 -4.07 14.26 -4.16
N LEU A 47 -3.49 15.23 -3.45
CA LEU A 47 -2.87 14.94 -2.16
C LEU A 47 -3.89 14.44 -1.15
N LYS A 48 -5.09 15.01 -1.15
CA LYS A 48 -6.14 14.56 -0.24
C LYS A 48 -6.53 13.11 -0.51
N VAL A 49 -6.64 12.73 -1.76
CA VAL A 49 -6.95 11.35 -2.12
C VAL A 49 -5.82 10.43 -1.67
N LEU A 50 -4.58 10.83 -1.90
CA LEU A 50 -3.44 10.03 -1.46
C LEU A 50 -3.44 9.85 0.05
N LYS A 51 -3.66 10.91 0.80
CA LYS A 51 -3.69 10.81 2.26
C LYS A 51 -4.84 9.95 2.73
N GLY A 52 -6.00 10.08 2.11
CA GLY A 52 -7.14 9.26 2.46
C GLY A 52 -6.88 7.78 2.18
N LEU A 53 -6.23 7.49 1.07
CA LEU A 53 -5.92 6.11 0.73
C LEU A 53 -4.89 5.54 1.70
N ALA A 54 -3.88 6.33 2.06
CA ALA A 54 -2.88 5.89 3.02
C ALA A 54 -3.55 5.55 4.34
N GLU A 55 -4.49 6.38 4.77
CA GLU A 55 -5.22 6.14 6.01
C GLU A 55 -6.02 4.85 5.94
N LEU A 56 -6.73 4.63 4.83
CA LEU A 56 -7.50 3.40 4.65
C LEU A 56 -6.64 2.15 4.69
N LYS A 57 -5.41 2.26 4.23
CA LYS A 57 -4.50 1.11 4.15
C LYS A 57 -3.58 1.02 5.35
N ASP A 58 -3.71 1.92 6.31
CA ASP A 58 -2.83 1.98 7.48
C ASP A 58 -1.37 2.13 7.08
N LEU A 59 -1.12 2.95 6.08
CA LEU A 59 0.22 3.24 5.59
C LEU A 59 0.54 4.70 5.85
N THR A 60 1.82 5.00 5.94
CA THR A 60 2.22 6.41 5.87
C THR A 60 2.15 6.86 4.42
N LEU A 61 2.06 8.15 4.22
CA LEU A 61 2.05 8.69 2.86
C LEU A 61 3.33 8.29 2.12
N GLY A 62 4.46 8.32 2.81
CA GLY A 62 5.72 7.91 2.21
C GLY A 62 5.71 6.47 1.74
N ASP A 63 5.21 5.55 2.58
CA ASP A 63 5.11 4.15 2.20
C ASP A 63 4.23 3.97 0.97
N LEU A 64 3.09 4.66 0.96
CA LEU A 64 2.19 4.56 -0.18
C LEU A 64 2.86 5.03 -1.45
N LEU A 65 3.52 6.18 -1.39
CA LEU A 65 4.19 6.73 -2.56
C LEU A 65 5.34 5.84 -3.03
N GLU A 66 6.11 5.30 -2.10
CA GLU A 66 7.19 4.37 -2.46
C GLU A 66 6.63 3.17 -3.22
N GLY A 67 5.52 2.62 -2.72
CA GLY A 67 4.91 1.48 -3.40
C GLY A 67 4.43 1.82 -4.79
N ILE A 68 3.78 2.98 -4.94
CA ILE A 68 3.31 3.40 -6.25
C ILE A 68 4.47 3.56 -7.23
N VAL A 69 5.53 4.23 -6.78
CA VAL A 69 6.67 4.50 -7.63
C VAL A 69 7.38 3.20 -8.04
N LEU A 70 7.60 2.31 -7.07
CA LEU A 70 8.28 1.06 -7.38
C LEU A 70 7.50 0.22 -8.38
N HIS A 71 6.18 0.14 -8.22
CA HIS A 71 5.35 -0.57 -9.18
C HIS A 71 5.44 0.08 -10.56
N ALA A 72 5.36 1.41 -10.58
CA ALA A 72 5.40 2.13 -11.84
C ALA A 72 6.73 1.94 -12.55
N PHE A 73 7.82 1.91 -11.80
CA PHE A 73 9.15 1.71 -12.38
C PHE A 73 9.28 0.36 -13.06
N GLU A 74 8.55 -0.64 -12.57
CA GLU A 74 8.58 -1.96 -13.15
C GLU A 74 7.49 -2.17 -14.20
N GLY A 75 6.73 -1.12 -14.49
CA GLY A 75 5.66 -1.24 -15.47
C GLY A 75 4.44 -1.97 -14.97
N ASN A 76 4.32 -2.13 -13.66
CA ASN A 76 3.19 -2.83 -13.05
C ASN A 76 2.17 -1.84 -12.51
N ALA A 77 0.89 -2.23 -12.57
CA ALA A 77 -0.15 -1.41 -11.97
C ALA A 77 0.00 -1.46 -10.44
N PRO A 78 -0.02 -0.31 -9.78
CA PRO A 78 0.22 -0.28 -8.33
C PRO A 78 -0.98 -0.67 -7.48
N PHE A 79 -2.17 -0.75 -8.05
CA PHE A 79 -3.37 -0.96 -7.27
C PHE A 79 -4.20 -2.12 -7.79
N SER A 80 -4.75 -2.89 -6.85
CA SER A 80 -5.70 -3.95 -7.17
C SER A 80 -7.04 -3.35 -7.58
N PRO A 81 -7.91 -4.14 -8.23
CA PRO A 81 -9.26 -3.64 -8.54
C PRO A 81 -10.02 -3.15 -7.31
N ALA A 82 -9.87 -3.81 -6.18
CA ALA A 82 -10.54 -3.38 -4.96
C ALA A 82 -10.04 -2.01 -4.52
N THR A 83 -8.74 -1.81 -4.57
CA THR A 83 -8.16 -0.52 -4.20
C THR A 83 -8.57 0.57 -5.17
N LEU A 84 -8.67 0.24 -6.46
CA LEU A 84 -9.12 1.21 -7.45
C LEU A 84 -10.54 1.68 -7.15
N LYS A 85 -11.39 0.81 -6.64
CA LYS A 85 -12.74 1.23 -6.24
C LYS A 85 -12.70 2.19 -5.06
N GLU A 86 -11.83 1.93 -4.10
CA GLU A 86 -11.64 2.84 -2.99
C GLU A 86 -11.15 4.21 -3.45
N ILE A 87 -10.21 4.20 -4.38
CA ILE A 87 -9.70 5.44 -4.96
C ILE A 87 -10.82 6.20 -5.65
N GLU A 88 -11.66 5.50 -6.39
CA GLU A 88 -12.75 6.16 -7.07
C GLU A 88 -13.70 6.85 -6.09
N GLN A 89 -13.98 6.22 -4.98
CA GLN A 89 -14.80 6.83 -3.95
C GLN A 89 -14.14 8.06 -3.35
N LEU A 90 -12.86 7.97 -3.07
CA LEU A 90 -12.11 9.11 -2.54
C LEU A 90 -12.06 10.26 -3.53
N ARG A 91 -11.91 9.95 -4.81
CA ARG A 91 -11.93 10.97 -5.85
C ARG A 91 -13.25 11.73 -5.83
N LYS A 92 -14.35 11.03 -5.65
CA LYS A 92 -15.67 11.67 -5.56
C LYS A 92 -15.79 12.53 -4.31
N ILE A 93 -15.33 12.00 -3.19
CA ILE A 93 -15.41 12.74 -1.92
C ILE A 93 -14.66 14.05 -1.99
N TYR A 94 -13.46 14.03 -2.56
CA TYR A 94 -12.61 15.21 -2.58
C TYR A 94 -12.71 16.01 -3.87
N GLY A 95 -13.55 15.56 -4.81
CA GLY A 95 -13.76 16.29 -6.05
C GLY A 95 -12.56 16.25 -6.98
N LEU A 96 -11.79 15.18 -6.95
CA LEU A 96 -10.63 15.06 -7.83
C LEU A 96 -11.08 14.58 -9.20
N THR A 97 -10.99 15.46 -10.19
CA THR A 97 -11.39 15.14 -11.56
C THR A 97 -10.23 14.99 -12.51
N LEU A 98 -9.02 15.28 -12.04
CA LEU A 98 -7.83 15.15 -12.87
C LEU A 98 -7.57 13.69 -13.22
N LYS A 99 -7.05 13.49 -14.42
CA LYS A 99 -6.76 12.14 -14.93
C LYS A 99 -5.32 12.05 -15.38
N ALA A 100 -4.89 10.85 -15.69
CA ALA A 100 -3.52 10.62 -16.13
C ALA A 100 -3.18 11.46 -17.37
N THR A 101 -4.16 11.69 -18.22
CA THR A 101 -3.94 12.51 -19.42
C THR A 101 -3.65 13.96 -19.09
N ASP A 102 -3.98 14.39 -17.88
CA ASP A 102 -3.69 15.76 -17.43
C ASP A 102 -2.29 15.89 -16.86
N SER A 103 -1.61 14.78 -16.72
CA SER A 103 -0.28 14.72 -16.13
C SER A 103 0.68 15.62 -16.93
N HIS A 104 1.51 16.36 -16.21
CA HIS A 104 2.50 17.27 -16.79
C HIS A 104 1.90 18.50 -17.47
N LYS A 105 0.58 18.69 -17.36
CA LYS A 105 -0.10 19.85 -17.94
C LYS A 105 -0.60 20.81 -16.86
N LEU A 106 -0.35 20.49 -15.61
CA LEU A 106 -0.90 21.25 -14.50
C LEU A 106 -0.04 22.47 -14.23
N LYS A 107 -0.70 23.58 -13.96
CA LYS A 107 -0.04 24.82 -13.59
C LYS A 107 -0.54 25.28 -12.24
N GLU A 108 0.38 25.69 -11.40
CA GLU A 108 0.01 26.17 -10.08
C GLU A 108 -0.68 27.52 -10.20
N ARG A 109 -1.75 27.68 -9.40
CA ARG A 109 -2.47 28.94 -9.38
C ARG A 109 -1.57 30.03 -8.85
N GLN A 110 -1.56 31.16 -9.53
CA GLN A 110 -0.82 32.34 -9.11
C GLN A 110 -1.67 33.15 -8.15
N GLY A 111 -1.02 33.78 -7.22
CA GLY A 111 -1.72 34.68 -6.32
C GLY A 111 -1.78 34.27 -4.93
#